data_2da2298e5da913c5b5a78b071c1d64ac
#
_entry.id   2da2298e5da913c5b5a78b071c1d64ac
#
_cell.length_a   1.000
_cell.length_b   1.000
_cell.length_c   1.000
_cell.angle_alpha   90.00
_cell.angle_beta   90.00
_cell.angle_gamma   90.00
#
_symmetry.space_group_name_H-M   'P 1'
#
loop_
_entity.id
_entity.type
_entity.pdbx_description
1 polymer ?
#
loop_
_entity_poly.entity_id
_entity_poly.type
_entity_poly.pdbx_seq_one_letter_code
_entity_poly.pdbx_strand_id
1 'polypeptide(L)'
;FWMYVAGTTLALCSVLSPGGNDQLGSGVGWILYPPLSVNEGGMSMDLAIFAVHVSGASSILGAINMITTFLNMRAPGMTLFKVPLFSWSIFVTAWLILLALPVLAGAITMLLTDRNFGTTFFDPAGGGDPILYQHILWFFGHPEVYIIILPGFGIISHVIATFSRKPVFGYLPMVWALIAIGALGFVVWAHHMYTVGMSLTQQSYFMLATMVIAVP
;
A
#
# COMPACT_ATOMS: atom_id res chain seq x y z
N PHE A 1 -11.77 1.80 -14.08
CA PHE A 1 -10.98 2.39 -15.16
C PHE A 1 -11.09 3.92 -15.16
N TRP A 2 -12.29 4.51 -15.34
CA TRP A 2 -12.45 5.97 -15.46
C TRP A 2 -12.02 6.74 -14.22
N MET A 3 -12.24 6.18 -13.03
CA MET A 3 -11.70 6.76 -11.78
C MET A 3 -10.17 6.81 -11.76
N TYR A 4 -9.51 5.77 -12.29
CA TYR A 4 -8.06 5.77 -12.40
C TYR A 4 -7.56 6.86 -13.36
N VAL A 5 -8.24 7.06 -14.49
CA VAL A 5 -7.94 8.16 -15.44
C VAL A 5 -8.08 9.52 -14.74
N ALA A 6 -9.18 9.72 -14.01
CA ALA A 6 -9.38 10.97 -13.26
C ALA A 6 -8.30 11.18 -12.18
N GLY A 7 -7.94 10.14 -11.43
CA GLY A 7 -6.85 10.21 -10.44
C GLY A 7 -5.49 10.54 -11.06
N THR A 8 -5.16 9.93 -12.20
CA THR A 8 -3.93 10.23 -12.93
C THR A 8 -3.91 11.65 -13.47
N THR A 9 -5.04 12.15 -13.94
CA THR A 9 -5.17 13.55 -14.39
C THR A 9 -4.94 14.52 -13.22
N LEU A 10 -5.51 14.25 -12.05
CA LEU A 10 -5.27 15.05 -10.84
C LEU A 10 -3.79 15.02 -10.42
N ALA A 11 -3.12 13.87 -10.54
CA ALA A 11 -1.69 13.74 -10.26
C ALA A 11 -0.85 14.62 -11.22
N LEU A 12 -1.17 14.62 -12.51
CA LEU A 12 -0.52 15.51 -13.49
C LEU A 12 -0.77 16.98 -13.17
N CYS A 13 -2.03 17.34 -12.84
CA CYS A 13 -2.36 18.70 -12.42
C CYS A 13 -1.58 19.10 -11.15
N SER A 14 -1.40 18.20 -10.20
CA SER A 14 -0.58 18.43 -9.00
C SER A 14 0.86 18.83 -9.36
N VAL A 15 1.51 18.06 -10.23
CA VAL A 15 2.89 18.34 -10.65
C VAL A 15 3.02 19.68 -11.38
N LEU A 16 2.00 20.08 -12.12
CA LEU A 16 1.98 21.33 -12.90
C LEU A 16 1.40 22.52 -12.14
N SER A 17 0.89 22.34 -10.94
CA SER A 17 0.30 23.40 -10.12
C SER A 17 1.36 24.06 -9.21
N PRO A 18 1.12 25.31 -8.77
CA PRO A 18 2.00 25.98 -7.82
C PRO A 18 2.09 25.19 -6.52
N GLY A 19 3.33 24.90 -6.11
CA GLY A 19 3.69 24.44 -4.78
C GLY A 19 4.02 25.60 -3.86
N GLY A 20 4.76 25.35 -2.80
CA GLY A 20 5.35 26.43 -2.01
C GLY A 20 6.56 27.05 -2.74
N ASN A 21 6.92 28.30 -2.34
CA ASN A 21 8.15 28.99 -2.77
C ASN A 21 8.33 29.16 -4.29
N ASP A 22 7.26 29.50 -5.02
CA ASP A 22 7.28 29.74 -6.47
C ASP A 22 7.73 28.55 -7.34
N GLN A 23 7.74 27.35 -6.79
CA GLN A 23 8.07 26.12 -7.52
C GLN A 23 6.80 25.39 -7.97
N LEU A 24 6.91 24.59 -9.04
CA LEU A 24 5.87 23.65 -9.46
C LEU A 24 5.99 22.36 -8.66
N GLY A 25 4.85 21.77 -8.34
CA GLY A 25 4.77 20.54 -7.55
C GLY A 25 4.88 20.79 -6.04
N SER A 26 4.50 19.79 -5.24
CA SER A 26 4.40 19.98 -3.78
C SER A 26 5.75 20.02 -3.04
N GLY A 27 6.78 19.41 -3.61
CA GLY A 27 8.12 19.38 -2.99
C GLY A 27 8.26 18.57 -1.69
N VAL A 28 7.17 17.96 -1.18
CA VAL A 28 7.14 17.28 0.13
C VAL A 28 7.48 15.77 0.07
N GLY A 29 7.71 15.22 -1.13
CA GLY A 29 7.98 13.80 -1.34
C GLY A 29 6.70 12.95 -1.26
N TRP A 30 6.80 11.69 -1.72
CA TRP A 30 5.65 10.78 -1.86
C TRP A 30 5.04 10.30 -0.53
N ILE A 31 5.82 10.29 0.56
CA ILE A 31 5.36 9.87 1.89
C ILE A 31 4.54 10.95 2.62
N LEU A 32 4.57 12.19 2.15
CA LEU A 32 3.72 13.29 2.62
C LEU A 32 3.81 13.52 4.15
N TYR A 33 5.00 13.49 4.74
CA TYR A 33 5.17 13.60 6.19
C TYR A 33 4.82 14.98 6.74
N PRO A 34 3.92 15.07 7.76
CA PRO A 34 3.79 16.27 8.57
C PRO A 34 5.06 16.49 9.42
N PRO A 35 5.39 17.74 9.81
CA PRO A 35 4.63 18.96 9.55
C PRO A 35 4.86 19.57 8.16
N LEU A 36 5.86 19.11 7.39
CA LEU A 36 6.19 19.67 6.08
C LEU A 36 4.98 19.67 5.14
N SER A 37 4.27 18.53 5.03
CA SER A 37 3.10 18.39 4.16
C SER A 37 1.88 19.19 4.61
N VAL A 38 1.80 19.59 5.88
CA VAL A 38 0.75 20.49 6.37
C VAL A 38 1.03 21.92 5.96
N ASN A 39 2.30 22.38 6.10
CA ASN A 39 2.69 23.77 5.96
C ASN A 39 3.07 24.16 4.54
N GLU A 40 3.57 23.21 3.75
CA GLU A 40 4.13 23.44 2.42
C GLU A 40 3.27 22.78 1.31
N GLY A 41 3.67 23.04 0.07
CA GLY A 41 3.13 22.35 -1.11
C GLY A 41 1.92 23.02 -1.76
N GLY A 42 1.36 24.09 -1.19
CA GLY A 42 0.29 24.87 -1.81
C GLY A 42 -0.86 24.03 -2.37
N MET A 43 -1.47 24.49 -3.45
CA MET A 43 -2.56 23.76 -4.15
C MET A 43 -2.08 22.43 -4.73
N SER A 44 -0.82 22.32 -5.12
CA SER A 44 -0.23 21.09 -5.64
C SER A 44 -0.38 19.92 -4.65
N MET A 45 -0.20 20.17 -3.35
CA MET A 45 -0.33 19.17 -2.31
C MET A 45 -1.77 18.65 -2.18
N ASP A 46 -2.76 19.52 -2.20
CA ASP A 46 -4.16 19.13 -2.10
C ASP A 46 -4.60 18.30 -3.32
N LEU A 47 -4.15 18.70 -4.52
CA LEU A 47 -4.38 17.91 -5.74
C LEU A 47 -3.71 16.54 -5.68
N ALA A 48 -2.52 16.43 -5.09
CA ALA A 48 -1.83 15.15 -4.87
C ALA A 48 -2.67 14.25 -3.93
N ILE A 49 -3.19 14.79 -2.83
CA ILE A 49 -4.07 14.06 -1.91
C ILE A 49 -5.32 13.55 -2.63
N PHE A 50 -6.00 14.41 -3.40
CA PHE A 50 -7.18 14.00 -4.17
C PHE A 50 -6.85 12.96 -5.24
N ALA A 51 -5.70 13.07 -5.91
CA ALA A 51 -5.23 12.08 -6.86
C ALA A 51 -5.09 10.69 -6.23
N VAL A 52 -4.48 10.62 -5.04
CA VAL A 52 -4.33 9.36 -4.29
C VAL A 52 -5.68 8.81 -3.82
N HIS A 53 -6.60 9.66 -3.37
CA HIS A 53 -7.96 9.23 -2.99
C HIS A 53 -8.71 8.59 -4.15
N VAL A 54 -8.76 9.26 -5.29
CA VAL A 54 -9.52 8.79 -6.45
C VAL A 54 -8.89 7.52 -7.06
N SER A 55 -7.56 7.47 -7.19
CA SER A 55 -6.87 6.26 -7.67
C SER A 55 -6.93 5.12 -6.66
N GLY A 56 -6.89 5.43 -5.36
CA GLY A 56 -7.07 4.44 -4.29
C GLY A 56 -8.47 3.80 -4.32
N ALA A 57 -9.52 4.62 -4.45
CA ALA A 57 -10.89 4.12 -4.61
C ALA A 57 -11.04 3.23 -5.86
N SER A 58 -10.43 3.62 -6.98
CA SER A 58 -10.36 2.80 -8.19
C SER A 58 -9.70 1.43 -7.94
N SER A 59 -8.59 1.43 -7.20
CA SER A 59 -7.84 0.21 -6.87
C SER A 59 -8.63 -0.72 -5.94
N ILE A 60 -9.36 -0.16 -4.96
CA ILE A 60 -10.26 -0.95 -4.09
C ILE A 60 -11.36 -1.62 -4.90
N LEU A 61 -12.01 -0.90 -5.82
CA LEU A 61 -13.04 -1.47 -6.69
C LEU A 61 -12.46 -2.58 -7.60
N GLY A 62 -11.25 -2.38 -8.11
CA GLY A 62 -10.52 -3.39 -8.88
C GLY A 62 -10.20 -4.64 -8.04
N ALA A 63 -9.77 -4.46 -6.80
CA ALA A 63 -9.49 -5.56 -5.87
C ALA A 63 -10.74 -6.37 -5.55
N ILE A 64 -11.87 -5.72 -5.29
CA ILE A 64 -13.17 -6.39 -5.08
C ILE A 64 -13.56 -7.22 -6.30
N ASN A 65 -13.39 -6.68 -7.50
CA ASN A 65 -13.64 -7.39 -8.76
C ASN A 65 -12.75 -8.64 -8.88
N MET A 66 -11.43 -8.51 -8.63
CA MET A 66 -10.51 -9.65 -8.69
C MET A 66 -10.84 -10.72 -7.65
N ILE A 67 -11.16 -10.35 -6.41
CA ILE A 67 -11.57 -11.29 -5.36
C ILE A 67 -12.84 -12.03 -5.77
N THR A 68 -13.85 -11.31 -6.24
CA THR A 68 -15.13 -11.89 -6.66
C THR A 68 -14.93 -12.83 -7.84
N THR A 69 -14.16 -12.45 -8.83
CA THR A 69 -13.83 -13.28 -10.00
C THR A 69 -13.13 -14.57 -9.58
N PHE A 70 -12.11 -14.45 -8.71
CA PHE A 70 -11.36 -15.61 -8.22
C PHE A 70 -12.25 -16.59 -7.44
N LEU A 71 -13.15 -16.11 -6.60
CA LEU A 71 -14.00 -16.95 -5.77
C LEU A 71 -15.19 -17.54 -6.53
N ASN A 72 -15.83 -16.77 -7.40
CA ASN A 72 -17.14 -17.12 -7.97
C ASN A 72 -17.12 -17.47 -9.46
N MET A 73 -16.07 -17.10 -10.20
CA MET A 73 -16.06 -17.20 -11.66
C MET A 73 -14.97 -18.13 -12.21
N ARG A 74 -14.57 -19.13 -11.43
CA ARG A 74 -13.64 -20.17 -11.91
C ARG A 74 -14.27 -21.03 -12.99
N ALA A 75 -13.45 -21.49 -13.93
CA ALA A 75 -13.90 -22.43 -14.96
C ALA A 75 -14.47 -23.71 -14.34
N PRO A 76 -15.46 -24.38 -14.97
CA PRO A 76 -16.00 -25.64 -14.50
C PRO A 76 -14.88 -26.68 -14.24
N GLY A 77 -14.88 -27.30 -13.06
CA GLY A 77 -13.88 -28.28 -12.64
C GLY A 77 -12.57 -27.68 -12.09
N MET A 78 -12.39 -26.36 -12.11
CA MET A 78 -11.25 -25.68 -11.51
C MET A 78 -11.50 -25.45 -10.01
N THR A 79 -11.02 -26.37 -9.19
CA THR A 79 -10.99 -26.19 -7.73
C THR A 79 -9.87 -25.25 -7.31
N LEU A 80 -9.91 -24.72 -6.08
CA LEU A 80 -8.86 -23.86 -5.53
C LEU A 80 -7.45 -24.50 -5.61
N PHE A 81 -7.36 -25.81 -5.46
CA PHE A 81 -6.11 -26.57 -5.57
C PHE A 81 -5.56 -26.72 -7.01
N LYS A 82 -6.33 -26.30 -8.01
CA LYS A 82 -5.94 -26.34 -9.43
C LYS A 82 -5.70 -24.94 -10.01
N VAL A 83 -5.91 -23.88 -9.23
CA VAL A 83 -5.71 -22.51 -9.67
C VAL A 83 -4.21 -22.23 -9.82
N PRO A 84 -3.75 -21.62 -10.93
CA PRO A 84 -2.34 -21.28 -11.13
C PRO A 84 -1.78 -20.36 -10.04
N LEU A 85 -0.49 -20.50 -9.69
CA LEU A 85 0.16 -19.68 -8.64
C LEU A 85 0.09 -18.18 -8.93
N PHE A 86 0.18 -17.77 -10.19
CA PHE A 86 -0.02 -16.36 -10.55
C PHE A 86 -1.41 -15.85 -10.13
N SER A 87 -2.45 -16.62 -10.36
CA SER A 87 -3.80 -16.23 -9.93
C SER A 87 -3.93 -16.17 -8.40
N TRP A 88 -3.26 -17.06 -7.67
CA TRP A 88 -3.16 -16.98 -6.20
C TRP A 88 -2.42 -15.72 -5.74
N SER A 89 -1.31 -15.36 -6.39
CA SER A 89 -0.57 -14.14 -6.04
C SER A 89 -1.42 -12.89 -6.24
N ILE A 90 -2.18 -12.81 -7.34
CA ILE A 90 -3.12 -11.71 -7.60
C ILE A 90 -4.26 -11.70 -6.57
N PHE A 91 -4.78 -12.87 -6.19
CA PHE A 91 -5.83 -12.96 -5.17
C PHE A 91 -5.37 -12.45 -3.80
N VAL A 92 -4.17 -12.84 -3.35
CA VAL A 92 -3.58 -12.32 -2.11
C VAL A 92 -3.30 -10.82 -2.22
N THR A 93 -2.76 -10.37 -3.33
CA THR A 93 -2.53 -8.94 -3.61
C THR A 93 -3.83 -8.13 -3.52
N ALA A 94 -4.94 -8.63 -4.07
CA ALA A 94 -6.23 -7.95 -4.01
C ALA A 94 -6.74 -7.81 -2.57
N TRP A 95 -6.53 -8.81 -1.71
CA TRP A 95 -6.83 -8.68 -0.28
C TRP A 95 -5.95 -7.65 0.43
N LEU A 96 -4.65 -7.59 0.11
CA LEU A 96 -3.76 -6.55 0.66
C LEU A 96 -4.25 -5.15 0.28
N ILE A 97 -4.61 -4.93 -0.98
CA ILE A 97 -5.17 -3.66 -1.47
C ILE A 97 -6.43 -3.29 -0.70
N LEU A 98 -7.38 -4.23 -0.59
CA LEU A 98 -8.67 -3.99 0.06
C LEU A 98 -8.52 -3.61 1.55
N LEU A 99 -7.54 -4.18 2.24
CA LEU A 99 -7.34 -3.95 3.68
C LEU A 99 -6.42 -2.74 3.97
N ALA A 100 -5.42 -2.49 3.13
CA ALA A 100 -4.42 -1.46 3.39
C ALA A 100 -4.83 -0.06 2.89
N LEU A 101 -5.46 0.05 1.71
CA LEU A 101 -5.81 1.35 1.12
C LEU A 101 -6.80 2.19 1.94
N PRO A 102 -7.82 1.63 2.61
CA PRO A 102 -8.69 2.44 3.48
C PRO A 102 -7.93 3.12 4.61
N VAL A 103 -6.87 2.51 5.12
CA VAL A 103 -6.02 3.08 6.18
C VAL A 103 -5.22 4.27 5.64
N LEU A 104 -4.64 4.13 4.44
CA LEU A 104 -4.00 5.27 3.76
C LEU A 104 -4.99 6.40 3.51
N ALA A 105 -6.18 6.09 3.01
CA ALA A 105 -7.21 7.09 2.77
C ALA A 105 -7.55 7.86 4.06
N GLY A 106 -7.62 7.18 5.20
CA GLY A 106 -7.78 7.80 6.52
C GLY A 106 -6.65 8.77 6.85
N ALA A 107 -5.39 8.35 6.69
CA ALA A 107 -4.21 9.17 6.97
C ALA A 107 -4.21 10.47 6.15
N ILE A 108 -4.40 10.36 4.83
CA ILE A 108 -4.38 11.53 3.94
C ILE A 108 -5.64 12.40 4.04
N THR A 109 -6.77 11.84 4.52
CA THR A 109 -7.95 12.64 4.87
C THR A 109 -7.67 13.49 6.12
N MET A 110 -7.08 12.92 7.17
CA MET A 110 -6.65 13.68 8.36
C MET A 110 -5.66 14.77 7.98
N LEU A 111 -4.71 14.47 7.09
CA LEU A 111 -3.76 15.45 6.57
C LEU A 111 -4.48 16.58 5.81
N LEU A 112 -5.45 16.25 4.95
CA LEU A 112 -6.24 17.24 4.21
C LEU A 112 -7.00 18.17 5.15
N THR A 113 -7.55 17.64 6.25
CA THR A 113 -8.28 18.44 7.23
C THR A 113 -7.36 19.31 8.07
N ASP A 114 -6.18 18.85 8.44
CA ASP A 114 -5.15 19.67 9.11
C ASP A 114 -4.71 20.84 8.24
N ARG A 115 -4.60 20.64 6.91
CA ARG A 115 -4.23 21.68 5.96
C ARG A 115 -5.31 22.74 5.73
N ASN A 116 -6.59 22.35 5.66
CA ASN A 116 -7.64 23.20 5.11
C ASN A 116 -8.76 23.54 6.11
N PHE A 117 -8.90 22.77 7.20
CA PHE A 117 -10.01 22.89 8.13
C PHE A 117 -9.59 23.18 9.58
N GLY A 118 -8.29 23.41 9.82
CA GLY A 118 -7.78 23.78 11.15
C GLY A 118 -7.88 22.65 12.19
N THR A 119 -7.97 21.39 11.75
CA THR A 119 -7.77 20.27 12.67
C THR A 119 -6.29 20.13 13.02
N THR A 120 -5.97 19.42 14.10
CA THR A 120 -4.61 19.31 14.64
C THR A 120 -4.23 17.86 14.91
N PHE A 121 -4.61 16.94 14.02
CA PHE A 121 -4.26 15.52 14.18
C PHE A 121 -2.76 15.29 14.27
N PHE A 122 -1.97 16.08 13.55
CA PHE A 122 -0.53 15.93 13.42
C PHE A 122 0.26 17.14 13.92
N ASP A 123 -0.42 18.13 14.52
CA ASP A 123 0.22 19.32 15.12
C ASP A 123 0.32 19.16 16.63
N PRO A 124 1.56 19.08 17.19
CA PRO A 124 1.77 18.98 18.65
C PRO A 124 1.21 20.18 19.44
N ALA A 125 1.19 21.38 18.84
CA ALA A 125 0.66 22.56 19.51
C ALA A 125 -0.85 22.45 19.77
N GLY A 126 -1.57 21.69 18.95
CA GLY A 126 -2.99 21.38 19.12
C GLY A 126 -3.26 20.04 19.80
N GLY A 127 -2.23 19.36 20.32
CA GLY A 127 -2.33 18.06 20.99
C GLY A 127 -2.22 16.85 20.04
N GLY A 128 -1.90 17.05 18.78
CA GLY A 128 -1.67 16.00 17.79
C GLY A 128 -0.25 15.43 17.84
N ASP A 129 0.01 14.44 16.97
CA ASP A 129 1.32 13.78 16.90
C ASP A 129 1.68 13.44 15.43
N PRO A 130 2.74 14.01 14.86
CA PRO A 130 3.20 13.66 13.52
C PRO A 130 3.67 12.20 13.41
N ILE A 131 4.08 11.55 14.50
CA ILE A 131 4.44 10.13 14.50
C ILE A 131 3.20 9.26 14.28
N LEU A 132 2.02 9.70 14.70
CA LEU A 132 0.75 9.01 14.40
C LEU A 132 0.55 8.88 12.87
N TYR A 133 0.82 9.95 12.11
CA TYR A 133 0.77 9.89 10.65
C TYR A 133 1.70 8.81 10.11
N GLN A 134 2.93 8.74 10.59
CA GLN A 134 3.91 7.75 10.14
C GLN A 134 3.44 6.32 10.40
N HIS A 135 2.86 6.05 11.57
CA HIS A 135 2.30 4.73 11.88
C HIS A 135 1.17 4.35 10.92
N ILE A 136 0.23 5.25 10.67
CA ILE A 136 -0.91 4.98 9.78
C ILE A 136 -0.44 4.83 8.33
N LEU A 137 0.47 5.70 7.88
CA LEU A 137 1.06 5.62 6.53
C LEU A 137 1.78 4.30 6.32
N TRP A 138 2.65 3.88 7.25
CA TRP A 138 3.46 2.68 7.08
C TRP A 138 2.68 1.40 7.32
N PHE A 139 1.58 1.45 8.08
CA PHE A 139 0.63 0.33 8.13
C PHE A 139 0.04 0.01 6.74
N PHE A 140 -0.08 1.00 5.87
CA PHE A 140 -0.33 0.79 4.44
C PHE A 140 0.99 0.52 3.68
N GLY A 141 2.04 1.32 3.92
CA GLY A 141 3.23 1.38 3.07
C GLY A 141 4.03 0.07 3.05
N HIS A 142 4.04 -0.71 4.12
CA HIS A 142 4.68 -2.01 4.08
C HIS A 142 3.87 -3.06 3.30
N PRO A 143 2.55 -3.25 3.51
CA PRO A 143 1.75 -4.04 2.59
C PRO A 143 1.87 -3.62 1.11
N GLU A 144 2.09 -2.34 0.81
CA GLU A 144 2.29 -1.84 -0.55
C GLU A 144 3.47 -2.53 -1.25
N VAL A 145 4.60 -2.71 -0.57
CA VAL A 145 5.74 -3.39 -1.19
C VAL A 145 5.45 -4.85 -1.49
N TYR A 146 4.59 -5.50 -0.71
CA TYR A 146 4.12 -6.85 -1.02
C TYR A 146 3.04 -6.88 -2.11
N ILE A 147 2.20 -5.85 -2.22
CA ILE A 147 1.30 -5.65 -3.36
C ILE A 147 2.10 -5.61 -4.67
N ILE A 148 3.27 -5.00 -4.65
CA ILE A 148 4.16 -4.91 -5.82
C ILE A 148 4.82 -6.24 -6.13
N ILE A 149 5.38 -6.95 -5.12
CA ILE A 149 6.24 -8.10 -5.37
C ILE A 149 5.48 -9.43 -5.52
N LEU A 150 4.34 -9.64 -4.86
CA LEU A 150 3.61 -10.91 -4.91
C LEU A 150 3.22 -11.32 -6.34
N PRO A 151 2.70 -10.43 -7.21
CA PRO A 151 2.49 -10.75 -8.62
C PRO A 151 3.76 -11.20 -9.34
N GLY A 152 4.91 -10.57 -8.99
CA GLY A 152 6.22 -10.97 -9.50
C GLY A 152 6.59 -12.41 -9.11
N PHE A 153 6.32 -12.82 -7.88
CA PHE A 153 6.55 -14.21 -7.43
C PHE A 153 5.67 -15.20 -8.22
N GLY A 154 4.41 -14.83 -8.48
CA GLY A 154 3.52 -15.64 -9.32
C GLY A 154 4.04 -15.78 -10.75
N ILE A 155 4.50 -14.68 -11.37
CA ILE A 155 5.07 -14.68 -12.73
C ILE A 155 6.33 -15.56 -12.78
N ILE A 156 7.28 -15.35 -11.87
CA ILE A 156 8.55 -16.11 -11.84
C ILE A 156 8.32 -17.60 -11.64
N SER A 157 7.36 -17.97 -10.80
CA SER A 157 6.99 -19.39 -10.61
C SER A 157 6.57 -20.05 -11.93
N HIS A 158 5.75 -19.35 -12.74
CA HIS A 158 5.33 -19.85 -14.05
C HIS A 158 6.47 -19.87 -15.07
N VAL A 159 7.30 -18.84 -15.11
CA VAL A 159 8.46 -18.76 -16.00
C VAL A 159 9.42 -19.91 -15.74
N ILE A 160 9.78 -20.13 -14.48
CA ILE A 160 10.72 -21.20 -14.09
C ILE A 160 10.12 -22.58 -14.45
N ALA A 161 8.86 -22.84 -14.10
CA ALA A 161 8.20 -24.10 -14.42
C ALA A 161 8.17 -24.37 -15.93
N THR A 162 7.89 -23.35 -16.74
CA THR A 162 7.82 -23.45 -18.21
C THR A 162 9.18 -23.75 -18.82
N PHE A 163 10.21 -22.99 -18.46
CA PHE A 163 11.54 -23.16 -19.04
C PHE A 163 12.26 -24.42 -18.53
N SER A 164 12.03 -24.82 -17.30
CA SER A 164 12.57 -26.07 -16.75
C SER A 164 11.80 -27.32 -17.27
N ARG A 165 10.63 -27.13 -17.89
CA ARG A 165 9.70 -28.19 -18.32
C ARG A 165 9.32 -29.14 -17.17
N LYS A 166 9.18 -28.58 -15.95
CA LYS A 166 8.82 -29.32 -14.74
C LYS A 166 7.64 -28.64 -14.06
N PRO A 167 6.76 -29.40 -13.39
CA PRO A 167 5.74 -28.80 -12.54
C PRO A 167 6.38 -28.00 -11.40
N VAL A 168 5.66 -27.01 -10.87
CA VAL A 168 6.09 -26.27 -9.70
C VAL A 168 6.29 -27.23 -8.54
N PHE A 169 7.47 -27.18 -7.92
CA PHE A 169 7.76 -27.96 -6.74
C PHE A 169 6.95 -27.43 -5.54
N GLY A 170 6.21 -28.33 -4.88
CA GLY A 170 5.48 -27.95 -3.67
C GLY A 170 4.40 -26.89 -3.93
N TYR A 171 3.50 -27.10 -4.88
CA TYR A 171 2.43 -26.14 -5.22
C TYR A 171 1.66 -25.63 -3.99
N LEU A 172 1.20 -26.53 -3.11
CA LEU A 172 0.42 -26.15 -1.93
C LEU A 172 1.25 -25.34 -0.90
N PRO A 173 2.47 -25.76 -0.53
CA PRO A 173 3.37 -24.91 0.25
C PRO A 173 3.62 -23.53 -0.36
N MET A 174 3.75 -23.40 -1.68
CA MET A 174 3.91 -22.11 -2.35
C MET A 174 2.66 -21.22 -2.21
N VAL A 175 1.46 -21.80 -2.29
CA VAL A 175 0.21 -21.06 -2.02
C VAL A 175 0.20 -20.53 -0.58
N TRP A 176 0.54 -21.38 0.39
CA TRP A 176 0.61 -20.98 1.80
C TRP A 176 1.70 -19.94 2.07
N ALA A 177 2.84 -20.02 1.37
CA ALA A 177 3.88 -18.99 1.46
C ALA A 177 3.37 -17.62 0.98
N LEU A 178 2.66 -17.55 -0.15
CA LEU A 178 2.06 -16.31 -0.63
C LEU A 178 1.06 -15.73 0.40
N ILE A 179 0.20 -16.57 0.98
CA ILE A 179 -0.78 -16.15 1.99
C ILE A 179 -0.06 -15.69 3.27
N ALA A 180 0.96 -16.42 3.72
CA ALA A 180 1.72 -16.08 4.94
C ALA A 180 2.45 -14.75 4.78
N ILE A 181 3.10 -14.50 3.65
CA ILE A 181 3.75 -13.22 3.34
C ILE A 181 2.71 -12.08 3.38
N GLY A 182 1.56 -12.28 2.73
CA GLY A 182 0.49 -11.28 2.75
C GLY A 182 0.00 -10.96 4.16
N ALA A 183 -0.26 -11.97 4.98
CA ALA A 183 -0.72 -11.79 6.35
C ALA A 183 0.33 -11.13 7.26
N LEU A 184 1.58 -11.62 7.20
CA LEU A 184 2.68 -11.08 8.00
C LEU A 184 3.02 -9.64 7.60
N GLY A 185 2.77 -9.25 6.36
CA GLY A 185 3.00 -7.89 5.88
C GLY A 185 2.28 -6.80 6.68
N PHE A 186 1.22 -7.11 7.41
CA PHE A 186 0.50 -6.15 8.26
C PHE A 186 1.09 -5.97 9.67
N VAL A 187 2.06 -6.75 10.09
CA VAL A 187 2.59 -6.72 11.46
C VAL A 187 4.05 -6.28 11.56
N VAL A 188 4.62 -5.77 10.48
CA VAL A 188 6.05 -5.41 10.39
C VAL A 188 6.31 -3.94 10.03
N TRP A 189 5.26 -3.11 9.86
CA TRP A 189 5.34 -1.78 9.25
C TRP A 189 6.32 -0.82 9.92
N ALA A 190 6.50 -0.89 11.24
CA ALA A 190 7.30 0.12 11.92
C ALA A 190 8.83 -0.09 11.82
N HIS A 191 9.30 -1.08 11.03
CA HIS A 191 10.71 -1.11 10.65
C HIS A 191 11.10 0.08 9.73
N HIS A 192 10.12 0.78 9.16
CA HIS A 192 10.33 2.06 8.48
C HIS A 192 10.50 3.25 9.44
N MET A 193 10.40 3.03 10.76
CA MET A 193 10.30 4.08 11.78
C MET A 193 11.33 3.94 12.89
N TYR A 194 12.43 3.24 12.71
CA TYR A 194 13.41 2.99 13.79
C TYR A 194 14.04 4.25 14.38
N THR A 195 14.08 5.35 13.62
CA THR A 195 14.72 6.62 14.03
C THR A 195 13.76 7.65 14.62
N VAL A 196 12.47 7.32 14.78
CA VAL A 196 11.45 8.29 15.29
C VAL A 196 11.37 8.35 16.83
N GLY A 197 12.20 7.61 17.54
CA GLY A 197 12.19 7.60 19.01
C GLY A 197 11.43 6.43 19.62
N MET A 198 11.22 5.34 18.90
CA MET A 198 10.59 4.12 19.43
C MET A 198 11.42 3.51 20.56
N SER A 199 10.73 2.89 21.55
CA SER A 199 11.40 2.14 22.62
C SER A 199 12.19 0.94 22.06
N LEU A 200 13.23 0.53 22.78
CA LEU A 200 14.05 -0.63 22.39
C LEU A 200 13.21 -1.92 22.21
N THR A 201 12.18 -2.10 23.04
CA THR A 201 11.26 -3.23 22.96
C THR A 201 10.48 -3.23 21.65
N GLN A 202 9.96 -2.06 21.25
CA GLN A 202 9.25 -1.91 19.97
C GLN A 202 10.18 -2.16 18.77
N GLN A 203 11.39 -1.59 18.80
CA GLN A 203 12.39 -1.81 17.76
C GLN A 203 12.73 -3.29 17.63
N SER A 204 12.96 -4.00 18.74
CA SER A 204 13.25 -5.43 18.78
C SER A 204 12.10 -6.27 18.22
N TYR A 205 10.84 -5.92 18.56
CA TYR A 205 9.66 -6.60 18.02
C TYR A 205 9.59 -6.47 16.48
N PHE A 206 9.67 -5.23 15.98
CA PHE A 206 9.56 -5.00 14.52
C PHE A 206 10.74 -5.56 13.75
N MET A 207 11.93 -5.61 14.34
CA MET A 207 13.09 -6.27 13.76
C MET A 207 12.86 -7.78 13.64
N LEU A 208 12.44 -8.44 14.75
CA LEU A 208 12.16 -9.87 14.75
C LEU A 208 11.04 -10.25 13.78
N ALA A 209 9.92 -9.53 13.81
CA ALA A 209 8.79 -9.76 12.92
C ALA A 209 9.20 -9.63 11.45
N THR A 210 10.06 -8.66 11.13
CA THR A 210 10.61 -8.48 9.78
C THR A 210 11.51 -9.64 9.37
N MET A 211 12.27 -10.23 10.30
CA MET A 211 13.07 -11.43 10.02
C MET A 211 12.17 -12.65 9.74
N VAL A 212 11.06 -12.78 10.47
CA VAL A 212 10.13 -13.91 10.31
C VAL A 212 9.45 -13.91 8.94
N ILE A 213 9.10 -12.74 8.39
CA ILE A 213 8.46 -12.67 7.06
C ILE A 213 9.39 -13.12 5.92
N ALA A 214 10.70 -13.18 6.16
CA ALA A 214 11.66 -13.68 5.17
C ALA A 214 11.66 -15.22 5.04
N VAL A 215 11.01 -15.93 5.96
CA VAL A 215 11.00 -17.41 5.98
C VAL A 215 10.09 -18.00 4.90
N PRO A 216 8.82 -17.54 4.71
CA PRO A 216 7.98 -18.08 3.66
C PRO A 216 8.50 -17.81 2.28
#